data_6327be45a01253ba6227e6dbefe006a1
#
_entry.id   6327be45a01253ba6227e6dbefe006a1
#
_cell.length_a   1.000
_cell.length_b   1.000
_cell.length_c   1.000
_cell.angle_alpha   90.00
_cell.angle_beta   90.00
_cell.angle_gamma   90.00
#
_symmetry.space_group_name_H-M   'P 1'
#
loop_
_entity.id
_entity.type
_entity.pdbx_description
1 polymer ?
#
loop_
_entity_poly.entity_id
_entity_poly.type
_entity_poly.pdbx_seq_one_letter_code
_entity_poly.pdbx_strand_id
1 'polypeptide(L)'
;GLKQAIDNGYAVGPRVVPAGYALGATGGHCDSTFLPPSLEGPKKEEGIADSPDELRYQVRRQRKYGSEVIKVCATGGVFSRNTEPGQQQLSEEHLRIIADEAHQWGLKVAAHAHGAEGIKAAVKAGIDTIEHASLADDEGIKLAAAKGTFFGMDIFNTDYTQSEGAKNGVLEDNLR
;
A
#
# COMPACT_ATOMS: atom_id res chain seq x y z
N GLY A 1 -1.74 19.74 -6.72
CA GLY A 1 -1.20 18.73 -7.61
C GLY A 1 -2.12 18.40 -8.78
N LEU A 2 -1.91 17.24 -9.44
CA LEU A 2 -2.64 16.85 -10.65
C LEU A 2 -4.17 16.86 -10.48
N LYS A 3 -4.70 16.30 -9.36
CA LYS A 3 -6.13 16.36 -9.06
C LYS A 3 -6.67 17.78 -9.14
N GLN A 4 -6.04 18.71 -8.43
CA GLN A 4 -6.48 20.12 -8.43
C GLN A 4 -6.44 20.76 -9.81
N ALA A 5 -5.44 20.43 -10.64
CA ALA A 5 -5.35 20.93 -12.00
C ALA A 5 -6.51 20.41 -12.87
N ILE A 6 -6.91 19.16 -12.69
CA ILE A 6 -8.06 18.57 -13.39
C ILE A 6 -9.37 19.18 -12.87
N ASP A 7 -9.55 19.23 -11.55
CA ASP A 7 -10.77 19.76 -10.92
C ASP A 7 -11.01 21.24 -11.27
N ASN A 8 -9.94 22.01 -11.45
CA ASN A 8 -9.99 23.42 -11.82
C ASN A 8 -10.01 23.66 -13.35
N GLY A 9 -10.01 22.62 -14.17
CA GLY A 9 -10.02 22.72 -15.63
C GLY A 9 -8.68 23.14 -16.27
N TYR A 10 -7.58 23.14 -15.51
CA TYR A 10 -6.25 23.44 -16.05
C TYR A 10 -5.62 22.25 -16.79
N ALA A 11 -6.11 21.04 -16.57
CA ALA A 11 -5.71 19.84 -17.27
C ALA A 11 -6.93 18.97 -17.57
N VAL A 12 -6.90 18.25 -18.70
CA VAL A 12 -7.91 17.23 -19.02
C VAL A 12 -7.46 15.91 -18.42
N GLY A 13 -8.36 15.24 -17.70
CA GLY A 13 -8.05 13.94 -17.08
C GLY A 13 -9.26 13.31 -16.38
N PRO A 14 -9.10 12.09 -15.86
CA PRO A 14 -10.14 11.41 -15.11
C PRO A 14 -10.33 12.02 -13.73
N ARG A 15 -11.41 11.63 -13.05
CA ARG A 15 -11.53 11.89 -11.61
C ARG A 15 -10.40 11.16 -10.84
N VAL A 16 -9.63 11.90 -10.05
CA VAL A 16 -8.50 11.36 -9.27
C VAL A 16 -8.86 11.36 -7.78
N VAL A 17 -8.63 10.21 -7.11
CA VAL A 17 -8.71 10.05 -5.66
C VAL A 17 -7.29 9.83 -5.12
N PRO A 18 -6.60 10.87 -4.63
CA PRO A 18 -5.20 10.78 -4.28
C PRO A 18 -4.98 10.14 -2.91
N ALA A 19 -3.97 9.28 -2.81
CA ALA A 19 -3.53 8.68 -1.53
C ALA A 19 -2.40 9.48 -0.85
N GLY A 20 -1.63 10.27 -1.61
CA GLY A 20 -0.39 10.83 -1.11
C GLY A 20 0.70 9.75 -0.97
N TYR A 21 1.54 9.85 0.06
CA TYR A 21 2.52 8.81 0.36
C TYR A 21 1.85 7.58 0.98
N ALA A 22 2.27 6.40 0.55
CA ALA A 22 1.85 5.15 1.17
C ALA A 22 2.52 5.00 2.56
N LEU A 23 1.76 4.51 3.54
CA LEU A 23 2.26 4.26 4.88
C LEU A 23 2.93 2.88 4.93
N GLY A 24 4.07 2.79 5.63
CA GLY A 24 4.78 1.55 5.82
C GLY A 24 5.80 1.62 6.95
N ALA A 25 6.36 0.46 7.31
CA ALA A 25 7.43 0.36 8.29
C ALA A 25 8.80 0.68 7.66
N THR A 26 9.75 1.12 8.50
CA THR A 26 11.15 1.29 8.08
C THR A 26 11.72 0.00 7.48
N GLY A 27 12.33 0.11 6.29
CA GLY A 27 12.86 -1.03 5.53
C GLY A 27 11.80 -1.89 4.84
N GLY A 28 10.52 -1.55 4.95
CA GLY A 28 9.41 -2.24 4.29
C GLY A 28 9.23 -1.84 2.82
N HIS A 29 8.24 -2.46 2.17
CA HIS A 29 7.95 -2.26 0.75
C HIS A 29 7.65 -0.79 0.39
N CYS A 30 6.98 -0.06 1.28
CA CYS A 30 6.67 1.35 1.06
C CYS A 30 7.81 2.30 1.43
N ASP A 31 8.93 1.79 1.95
CA ASP A 31 10.13 2.58 2.21
C ASP A 31 11.06 2.59 0.98
N SER A 32 11.91 3.59 0.88
CA SER A 32 12.92 3.66 -0.18
C SER A 32 14.05 2.65 0.10
N THR A 33 14.00 1.47 -0.52
CA THR A 33 14.97 0.38 -0.31
C THR A 33 16.12 0.38 -1.33
N PHE A 34 16.14 1.36 -2.26
CA PHE A 34 17.09 1.42 -3.37
C PHE A 34 18.21 2.45 -3.16
N LEU A 35 18.03 3.38 -2.25
CA LEU A 35 18.99 4.45 -1.99
C LEU A 35 19.97 4.07 -0.88
N PRO A 36 21.24 4.48 -0.98
CA PRO A 36 22.15 4.40 0.15
C PRO A 36 21.71 5.38 1.26
N PRO A 37 22.00 5.07 2.55
CA PRO A 37 21.54 5.90 3.68
C PRO A 37 21.90 7.39 3.58
N SER A 38 23.02 7.71 2.90
CA SER A 38 23.46 9.09 2.71
C SER A 38 22.58 9.92 1.74
N LEU A 39 21.75 9.27 0.95
CA LEU A 39 20.84 9.90 -0.02
C LEU A 39 19.36 9.79 0.39
N GLU A 40 19.08 9.15 1.53
CA GLU A 40 17.70 9.06 2.04
C GLU A 40 17.23 10.42 2.56
N GLY A 41 16.02 10.80 2.12
CA GLY A 41 15.32 11.96 2.64
C GLY A 41 14.72 11.73 4.05
N PRO A 42 14.06 12.73 4.63
CA PRO A 42 13.42 12.60 5.94
C PRO A 42 12.21 11.66 5.86
N LYS A 43 12.37 10.44 6.33
CA LYS A 43 11.38 9.33 6.28
C LYS A 43 9.99 9.71 6.80
N LYS A 44 9.92 10.55 7.84
CA LYS A 44 8.64 11.06 8.37
C LYS A 44 7.84 11.88 7.35
N GLU A 45 8.45 12.36 6.30
CA GLU A 45 7.76 13.07 5.22
C GLU A 45 7.26 12.14 4.13
N GLU A 46 7.74 10.90 4.10
CA GLU A 46 7.48 9.91 3.05
C GLU A 46 6.48 8.80 3.46
N GLY A 47 5.82 8.94 4.60
CA GLY A 47 4.79 7.98 5.04
C GLY A 47 5.32 6.86 5.94
N ILE A 48 6.62 6.85 6.31
CA ILE A 48 7.22 5.79 7.12
C ILE A 48 6.95 6.01 8.61
N ALA A 49 6.54 4.94 9.31
CA ALA A 49 6.16 4.97 10.71
C ALA A 49 6.32 3.60 11.37
N ASP A 50 6.92 3.57 12.56
CA ASP A 50 7.22 2.34 13.30
C ASP A 50 6.49 2.25 14.66
N SER A 51 5.78 3.30 15.05
CA SER A 51 5.03 3.34 16.30
C SER A 51 3.56 3.74 16.10
N PRO A 52 2.65 3.38 17.04
CA PRO A 52 1.25 3.76 17.01
C PRO A 52 1.00 5.26 16.80
N ASP A 53 1.77 6.11 17.47
CA ASP A 53 1.60 7.56 17.39
C ASP A 53 2.10 8.12 16.05
N GLU A 54 3.18 7.56 15.51
CA GLU A 54 3.66 7.89 14.17
C GLU A 54 2.66 7.48 13.09
N LEU A 55 2.05 6.30 13.19
CA LEU A 55 1.00 5.86 12.26
C LEU A 55 -0.21 6.81 12.25
N ARG A 56 -0.71 7.22 13.42
CA ARG A 56 -1.77 8.24 13.53
C ARG A 56 -1.34 9.58 12.92
N TYR A 57 -0.11 10.00 13.22
CA TYR A 57 0.45 11.22 12.63
C TYR A 57 0.47 11.15 11.12
N GLN A 58 0.91 10.03 10.53
CA GLN A 58 0.97 9.87 9.07
C GLN A 58 -0.42 9.93 8.43
N VAL A 59 -1.43 9.27 8.99
CA VAL A 59 -2.81 9.38 8.48
C VAL A 59 -3.27 10.84 8.45
N ARG A 60 -3.11 11.55 9.58
CA ARG A 60 -3.47 12.98 9.70
C ARG A 60 -2.68 13.86 8.73
N ARG A 61 -1.41 13.54 8.54
CA ARG A 61 -0.53 14.26 7.61
C ARG A 61 -0.98 14.08 6.17
N GLN A 62 -1.24 12.86 5.72
CA GLN A 62 -1.77 12.63 4.37
C GLN A 62 -3.09 13.38 4.18
N ARG A 63 -4.02 13.28 5.13
CA ARG A 63 -5.29 14.01 5.10
C ARG A 63 -5.09 15.52 5.01
N LYS A 64 -4.17 16.09 5.81
CA LYS A 64 -3.83 17.52 5.78
C LYS A 64 -3.43 18.00 4.39
N TYR A 65 -2.68 17.19 3.65
CA TYR A 65 -2.18 17.52 2.31
C TYR A 65 -3.11 17.08 1.18
N GLY A 66 -4.34 16.67 1.48
CA GLY A 66 -5.40 16.49 0.51
C GLY A 66 -5.58 15.06 0.02
N SER A 67 -5.09 14.07 0.76
CA SER A 67 -5.42 12.67 0.49
C SER A 67 -6.91 12.40 0.74
N GLU A 68 -7.53 11.65 -0.16
CA GLU A 68 -8.94 11.24 -0.11
C GLU A 68 -9.07 9.73 0.17
N VAL A 69 -7.97 9.01 0.15
CA VAL A 69 -7.80 7.61 0.56
C VAL A 69 -6.45 7.48 1.26
N ILE A 70 -6.32 6.55 2.19
CA ILE A 70 -5.02 6.19 2.79
C ILE A 70 -4.52 4.92 2.11
N LYS A 71 -3.27 4.92 1.65
CA LYS A 71 -2.59 3.72 1.16
C LYS A 71 -1.61 3.22 2.21
N VAL A 72 -1.53 1.90 2.41
CA VAL A 72 -0.60 1.25 3.32
C VAL A 72 0.02 0.01 2.67
N CYS A 73 1.26 -0.33 3.05
CA CYS A 73 1.91 -1.58 2.66
C CYS A 73 1.87 -2.56 3.83
N ALA A 74 0.97 -3.55 3.76
CA ALA A 74 0.81 -4.57 4.81
C ALA A 74 1.82 -5.72 4.66
N THR A 75 2.29 -5.98 3.44
CA THR A 75 3.31 -7.00 3.12
C THR A 75 4.47 -6.43 2.33
N GLY A 76 5.52 -7.24 2.16
CA GLY A 76 6.56 -7.00 1.17
C GLY A 76 6.01 -6.98 -0.26
N GLY A 77 6.83 -6.60 -1.21
CA GLY A 77 6.48 -6.49 -2.62
C GLY A 77 7.52 -7.12 -3.53
N VAL A 78 7.15 -7.30 -4.80
CA VAL A 78 7.97 -7.97 -5.82
C VAL A 78 9.21 -7.15 -6.19
N PHE A 79 9.10 -5.82 -6.23
CA PHE A 79 10.15 -4.95 -6.76
C PHE A 79 11.00 -4.25 -5.70
N SER A 80 10.70 -4.39 -4.41
CA SER A 80 11.52 -3.79 -3.34
C SER A 80 12.62 -4.73 -2.88
N ARG A 81 13.80 -4.18 -2.61
CA ARG A 81 14.93 -4.96 -2.09
C ARG A 81 14.68 -5.38 -0.65
N ASN A 82 15.18 -6.56 -0.28
CA ASN A 82 15.13 -7.12 1.08
C ASN A 82 13.71 -7.30 1.62
N THR A 83 12.71 -7.41 0.74
CA THR A 83 11.33 -7.73 1.11
C THR A 83 10.81 -8.87 0.24
N GLU A 84 9.94 -9.70 0.81
CA GLU A 84 9.30 -10.80 0.09
C GLU A 84 7.79 -10.58 0.06
N PRO A 85 7.10 -10.82 -1.07
CA PRO A 85 5.66 -10.59 -1.18
C PRO A 85 4.82 -11.30 -0.13
N GLY A 86 5.27 -12.48 0.32
CA GLY A 86 4.58 -13.26 1.36
C GLY A 86 4.75 -12.74 2.78
N GLN A 87 5.72 -11.86 3.02
CA GLN A 87 6.07 -11.40 4.38
C GLN A 87 5.17 -10.26 4.86
N GLN A 88 4.48 -10.46 5.97
CA GLN A 88 3.76 -9.41 6.67
C GLN A 88 4.75 -8.40 7.28
N GLN A 89 4.51 -7.11 7.06
CA GLN A 89 5.38 -6.03 7.51
C GLN A 89 4.75 -5.11 8.57
N LEU A 90 3.43 -5.08 8.65
CA LEU A 90 2.69 -4.40 9.72
C LEU A 90 1.83 -5.40 10.46
N SER A 91 1.81 -5.30 11.80
CA SER A 91 0.92 -6.13 12.62
C SER A 91 -0.55 -5.78 12.39
N GLU A 92 -1.46 -6.69 12.74
CA GLU A 92 -2.91 -6.41 12.74
C GLU A 92 -3.25 -5.18 13.58
N GLU A 93 -2.56 -4.99 14.72
CA GLU A 93 -2.73 -3.82 15.58
C GLU A 93 -2.35 -2.52 14.88
N HIS A 94 -1.20 -2.48 14.19
CA HIS A 94 -0.75 -1.32 13.42
C HIS A 94 -1.73 -1.00 12.29
N LEU A 95 -2.19 -2.01 11.56
CA LEU A 95 -3.19 -1.83 10.50
C LEU A 95 -4.52 -1.32 11.03
N ARG A 96 -4.95 -1.79 12.22
CA ARG A 96 -6.17 -1.31 12.89
C ARG A 96 -6.05 0.15 13.31
N ILE A 97 -4.91 0.57 13.85
CA ILE A 97 -4.66 1.98 14.19
C ILE A 97 -4.81 2.88 12.97
N ILE A 98 -4.26 2.46 11.82
CA ILE A 98 -4.39 3.19 10.57
C ILE A 98 -5.84 3.26 10.12
N ALA A 99 -6.55 2.12 10.14
CA ALA A 99 -7.94 2.04 9.70
C ALA A 99 -8.86 2.90 10.58
N ASP A 100 -8.76 2.76 11.91
CA ASP A 100 -9.56 3.52 12.86
C ASP A 100 -9.34 5.02 12.72
N GLU A 101 -8.09 5.46 12.61
CA GLU A 101 -7.76 6.88 12.43
C GLU A 101 -8.29 7.40 11.09
N ALA A 102 -8.12 6.66 10.00
CA ALA A 102 -8.61 7.06 8.69
C ALA A 102 -10.15 7.15 8.65
N HIS A 103 -10.84 6.17 9.20
CA HIS A 103 -12.30 6.13 9.25
C HIS A 103 -12.89 7.27 10.08
N GLN A 104 -12.23 7.72 11.16
CA GLN A 104 -12.64 8.90 11.90
C GLN A 104 -12.66 10.17 11.03
N TRP A 105 -11.80 10.24 10.01
CA TRP A 105 -11.75 11.31 9.03
C TRP A 105 -12.65 11.06 7.80
N GLY A 106 -13.41 9.97 7.79
CA GLY A 106 -14.24 9.57 6.64
C GLY A 106 -13.46 9.09 5.43
N LEU A 107 -12.19 8.69 5.62
CA LEU A 107 -11.33 8.17 4.55
C LEU A 107 -11.39 6.65 4.52
N LYS A 108 -11.30 6.08 3.32
CA LYS A 108 -11.07 4.66 3.10
C LYS A 108 -9.59 4.32 3.18
N VAL A 109 -9.27 3.04 3.43
CA VAL A 109 -7.89 2.54 3.46
C VAL A 109 -7.73 1.41 2.45
N ALA A 110 -6.70 1.55 1.60
CA ALA A 110 -6.29 0.57 0.60
C ALA A 110 -4.95 -0.04 1.02
N ALA A 111 -4.86 -1.36 1.17
CA ALA A 111 -3.63 -2.04 1.53
C ALA A 111 -3.01 -2.80 0.36
N HIS A 112 -1.74 -2.52 0.05
CA HIS A 112 -0.92 -3.48 -0.68
C HIS A 112 -0.72 -4.71 0.20
N ALA A 113 -1.13 -5.88 -0.25
CA ALA A 113 -0.92 -7.15 0.45
C ALA A 113 -0.93 -8.33 -0.54
N HIS A 114 0.17 -9.06 -0.59
CA HIS A 114 0.29 -10.29 -1.38
C HIS A 114 0.10 -11.55 -0.52
N GLY A 115 0.79 -11.65 0.60
CA GLY A 115 0.79 -12.84 1.46
C GLY A 115 -0.51 -13.06 2.21
N ALA A 116 -0.96 -14.31 2.33
CA ALA A 116 -2.23 -14.68 2.95
C ALA A 116 -2.37 -14.16 4.39
N GLU A 117 -1.31 -14.23 5.21
CA GLU A 117 -1.35 -13.73 6.59
C GLU A 117 -1.49 -12.21 6.65
N GLY A 118 -0.77 -11.47 5.78
CA GLY A 118 -0.92 -10.02 5.68
C GLY A 118 -2.30 -9.60 5.20
N ILE A 119 -2.88 -10.33 4.24
CA ILE A 119 -4.26 -10.13 3.77
C ILE A 119 -5.25 -10.32 4.93
N LYS A 120 -5.15 -11.46 5.65
CA LYS A 120 -6.03 -11.75 6.79
C LYS A 120 -5.90 -10.71 7.90
N ALA A 121 -4.67 -10.28 8.22
CA ALA A 121 -4.43 -9.23 9.20
C ALA A 121 -5.07 -7.89 8.77
N ALA A 122 -4.90 -7.50 7.50
CA ALA A 122 -5.49 -6.27 6.96
C ALA A 122 -7.02 -6.31 7.00
N VAL A 123 -7.63 -7.41 6.57
CA VAL A 123 -9.10 -7.59 6.59
C VAL A 123 -9.64 -7.56 8.04
N LYS A 124 -8.98 -8.26 8.99
CA LYS A 124 -9.35 -8.23 10.42
C LYS A 124 -9.25 -6.84 11.03
N ALA A 125 -8.24 -6.08 10.59
CA ALA A 125 -8.00 -4.70 11.02
C ALA A 125 -9.04 -3.69 10.49
N GLY A 126 -9.89 -4.08 9.53
CA GLY A 126 -10.93 -3.20 8.98
C GLY A 126 -10.48 -2.41 7.74
N ILE A 127 -9.45 -2.85 7.04
CA ILE A 127 -9.03 -2.27 5.77
C ILE A 127 -10.12 -2.46 4.72
N ASP A 128 -10.39 -1.42 3.92
CA ASP A 128 -11.50 -1.41 2.97
C ASP A 128 -11.19 -2.14 1.67
N THR A 129 -9.96 -2.02 1.16
CA THR A 129 -9.54 -2.71 -0.06
C THR A 129 -8.16 -3.35 0.07
N ILE A 130 -7.99 -4.52 -0.53
CA ILE A 130 -6.70 -5.21 -0.65
C ILE A 130 -6.29 -5.16 -2.11
N GLU A 131 -5.12 -4.58 -2.36
CA GLU A 131 -4.55 -4.48 -3.69
C GLU A 131 -3.61 -5.67 -3.97
N HIS A 132 -3.62 -6.16 -5.19
CA HIS A 132 -2.86 -7.30 -5.71
C HIS A 132 -3.40 -8.65 -5.23
N ALA A 133 -3.38 -8.95 -3.95
CA ALA A 133 -3.88 -10.20 -3.32
C ALA A 133 -3.35 -11.50 -3.96
N SER A 134 -2.13 -11.48 -4.54
CA SER A 134 -1.61 -12.54 -5.43
C SER A 134 -1.46 -13.92 -4.76
N LEU A 135 -1.28 -13.96 -3.43
CA LEU A 135 -1.11 -15.18 -2.64
C LEU A 135 -2.28 -15.37 -1.65
N ALA A 136 -3.47 -14.86 -2.00
CA ALA A 136 -4.66 -15.03 -1.19
C ALA A 136 -5.04 -16.51 -1.08
N ASP A 137 -5.38 -16.95 0.13
CA ASP A 137 -5.92 -18.28 0.39
C ASP A 137 -7.44 -18.25 0.55
N ASP A 138 -8.06 -19.43 0.56
CA ASP A 138 -9.52 -19.58 0.72
C ASP A 138 -10.05 -18.94 2.01
N GLU A 139 -9.27 -18.96 3.09
CA GLU A 139 -9.64 -18.35 4.37
C GLU A 139 -9.68 -16.82 4.25
N GLY A 140 -8.63 -16.22 3.66
CA GLY A 140 -8.55 -14.78 3.42
C GLY A 140 -9.68 -14.28 2.52
N ILE A 141 -10.02 -15.02 1.46
CA ILE A 141 -11.12 -14.69 0.55
C ILE A 141 -12.47 -14.72 1.29
N LYS A 142 -12.74 -15.79 2.05
CA LYS A 142 -13.98 -15.91 2.85
C LYS A 142 -14.10 -14.81 3.91
N LEU A 143 -12.99 -14.49 4.56
CA LEU A 143 -12.94 -13.43 5.56
C LEU A 143 -13.21 -12.06 4.93
N ALA A 144 -12.60 -11.76 3.80
CA ALA A 144 -12.83 -10.52 3.06
C ALA A 144 -14.30 -10.38 2.64
N ALA A 145 -14.88 -11.43 2.08
CA ALA A 145 -16.30 -11.46 1.72
C ALA A 145 -17.21 -11.20 2.93
N ALA A 146 -16.92 -11.83 4.08
CA ALA A 146 -17.69 -11.64 5.30
C ALA A 146 -17.58 -10.23 5.89
N LYS A 147 -16.45 -9.55 5.68
CA LYS A 147 -16.19 -8.20 6.18
C LYS A 147 -16.56 -7.09 5.17
N GLY A 148 -16.86 -7.45 3.92
CA GLY A 148 -17.12 -6.47 2.86
C GLY A 148 -15.86 -5.78 2.35
N THR A 149 -14.68 -6.38 2.53
CA THR A 149 -13.42 -5.89 1.97
C THR A 149 -13.32 -6.26 0.51
N PHE A 150 -12.96 -5.31 -0.36
CA PHE A 150 -12.81 -5.53 -1.80
C PHE A 150 -11.37 -5.92 -2.16
N PHE A 151 -11.21 -6.70 -3.23
CA PHE A 151 -9.91 -7.00 -3.82
C PHE A 151 -9.75 -6.26 -5.14
N GLY A 152 -8.64 -5.49 -5.28
CA GLY A 152 -8.18 -4.87 -6.51
C GLY A 152 -7.04 -5.68 -7.11
N MET A 153 -7.35 -6.62 -8.01
CA MET A 153 -6.39 -7.62 -8.49
C MET A 153 -5.72 -7.23 -9.81
N ASP A 154 -4.42 -7.51 -9.91
CA ASP A 154 -3.59 -7.27 -11.11
C ASP A 154 -3.51 -8.52 -12.00
N ILE A 155 -4.60 -8.94 -12.58
CA ILE A 155 -4.70 -10.25 -13.26
C ILE A 155 -3.67 -10.43 -14.39
N PHE A 156 -3.33 -9.36 -15.12
CA PHE A 156 -2.43 -9.43 -16.27
C PHE A 156 -0.96 -9.12 -15.94
N ASN A 157 -0.69 -8.49 -14.80
CA ASN A 157 0.64 -7.96 -14.48
C ASN A 157 1.71 -9.06 -14.38
N THR A 158 1.40 -10.19 -13.76
CA THR A 158 2.33 -11.30 -13.59
C THR A 158 2.72 -11.90 -14.95
N ASP A 159 1.74 -12.21 -15.81
CA ASP A 159 1.98 -12.75 -17.13
C ASP A 159 2.84 -11.81 -17.99
N TYR A 160 2.55 -10.52 -17.96
CA TYR A 160 3.34 -9.52 -18.67
C TYR A 160 4.76 -9.42 -18.13
N THR A 161 4.94 -9.37 -16.80
CA THR A 161 6.26 -9.27 -16.18
C THR A 161 7.12 -10.49 -16.50
N GLN A 162 6.57 -11.69 -16.44
CA GLN A 162 7.29 -12.91 -16.78
C GLN A 162 7.64 -13.03 -18.27
N SER A 163 6.74 -12.63 -19.17
CA SER A 163 6.94 -12.78 -20.62
C SER A 163 7.78 -11.66 -21.25
N GLU A 164 7.61 -10.43 -20.79
CA GLU A 164 8.19 -9.23 -21.39
C GLU A 164 9.17 -8.48 -20.47
N GLY A 165 9.17 -8.80 -19.17
CA GLY A 165 9.92 -8.04 -18.18
C GLY A 165 11.43 -7.99 -18.44
N ALA A 166 12.05 -9.12 -18.81
CA ALA A 166 13.48 -9.16 -19.13
C ALA A 166 13.85 -8.21 -20.28
N LYS A 167 13.02 -8.15 -21.33
CA LYS A 167 13.21 -7.26 -22.48
C LYS A 167 13.07 -5.77 -22.08
N ASN A 168 12.28 -5.50 -21.04
CA ASN A 168 11.99 -4.16 -20.55
C ASN A 168 12.84 -3.77 -19.33
N GLY A 169 13.91 -4.51 -19.02
CA GLY A 169 14.88 -4.16 -18.00
C GLY A 169 14.50 -4.52 -16.56
N VAL A 170 13.51 -5.40 -16.38
CA VAL A 170 13.20 -5.96 -15.06
C VAL A 170 14.36 -6.87 -14.65
N LEU A 171 14.87 -6.69 -13.43
CA LEU A 171 15.98 -7.49 -12.90
C LEU A 171 15.60 -8.97 -12.81
N GLU A 172 16.57 -9.86 -13.08
CA GLU A 172 16.33 -11.32 -13.07
C GLU A 172 15.76 -11.83 -11.75
N ASP A 173 16.20 -11.26 -10.62
CA ASP A 173 15.70 -11.62 -9.29
C ASP A 173 14.21 -11.32 -9.08
N ASN A 174 13.65 -10.39 -9.86
CA ASN A 174 12.24 -10.02 -9.83
C ASN A 174 11.39 -10.80 -10.86
N LEU A 175 12.01 -11.67 -11.66
CA LEU A 175 11.34 -12.51 -12.68
C LEU A 175 11.12 -13.95 -12.21
N ARG A 176 11.61 -14.31 -11.04
CA ARG A 176 11.48 -15.62 -10.40
C ARG A 176 10.31 -15.59 -9.42
#